data_1a09ebdc6d2c713243a3e78884ae1954
#
_entry.id   1a09ebdc6d2c713243a3e78884ae1954
#
_cell.length_a   1.000
_cell.length_b   1.000
_cell.length_c   1.000
_cell.angle_alpha   90.00
_cell.angle_beta   90.00
_cell.angle_gamma   90.00
#
_symmetry.space_group_name_H-M   'P 1'
#
loop_
_entity.id
_entity.type
_entity.pdbx_description
1 polymer ?
#
loop_
_entity_poly.entity_id
_entity_poly.type
_entity_poly.pdbx_seq_one_letter_code
_entity_poly.pdbx_strand_id
1 'polypeptide(L)'
;PQHVRQANLYAHKLGIDLIMYLPVCKNDDAIDPEFFWVDHDLAEDDLRKADDVITRQSPPPRAFRRETHFKCTWCTHSATCWKGAGATEKNCRSCKFARPGPDKTWTCDKGQEGNNTIPKEFIPKGCAAWEDITRE
;
A
#
# COMPACT_ATOMS: atom_id res chain seq x y z
N PRO A 1 16.47 6.32 -6.15
CA PRO A 1 16.46 5.28 -5.09
C PRO A 1 15.14 5.27 -4.33
N GLN A 2 14.73 4.12 -3.78
CA GLN A 2 13.42 3.96 -3.13
C GLN A 2 13.28 4.83 -1.87
N HIS A 3 14.34 4.95 -1.08
CA HIS A 3 14.36 5.80 0.12
C HIS A 3 14.22 7.30 -0.17
N VAL A 4 14.74 7.78 -1.32
CA VAL A 4 14.57 9.17 -1.75
C VAL A 4 13.10 9.47 -2.04
N ARG A 5 12.37 8.58 -2.73
CA ARG A 5 10.92 8.73 -2.96
C ARG A 5 10.14 8.74 -1.67
N GLN A 6 10.48 7.87 -0.72
CA GLN A 6 9.84 7.82 0.59
C GLN A 6 10.07 9.10 1.39
N ALA A 7 11.33 9.59 1.43
CA ALA A 7 11.66 10.85 2.10
C ALA A 7 10.93 12.04 1.47
N ASN A 8 10.86 12.07 0.15
CA ASN A 8 10.13 13.08 -0.62
C ASN A 8 8.64 13.12 -0.26
N LEU A 9 7.99 11.95 -0.19
CA LEU A 9 6.58 11.82 0.18
C LEU A 9 6.32 12.31 1.61
N TYR A 10 7.20 11.96 2.56
CA TYR A 10 7.05 12.41 3.95
C TYR A 10 7.23 13.93 4.07
N ALA A 11 8.24 14.50 3.42
CA ALA A 11 8.49 15.93 3.43
C ALA A 11 7.33 16.72 2.81
N HIS A 12 6.80 16.25 1.67
CA HIS A 12 5.62 16.84 1.06
C HIS A 12 4.42 16.87 2.03
N LYS A 13 4.16 15.76 2.75
CA LYS A 13 3.06 15.67 3.74
C LYS A 13 3.27 16.59 4.95
N LEU A 14 4.50 16.90 5.28
CA LEU A 14 4.87 17.79 6.39
C LEU A 14 5.04 19.26 5.96
N GLY A 15 4.91 19.58 4.67
CA GLY A 15 5.14 20.93 4.13
C GLY A 15 6.60 21.36 4.23
N ILE A 16 7.54 20.42 4.07
CA ILE A 16 8.99 20.67 4.11
C ILE A 16 9.50 20.68 2.67
N ASP A 17 10.32 21.68 2.32
CA ASP A 17 10.83 21.87 0.95
C ASP A 17 12.25 21.32 0.76
N LEU A 18 13.03 21.15 1.84
CA LEU A 18 14.43 20.73 1.78
C LEU A 18 14.66 19.56 2.75
N ILE A 19 15.31 18.49 2.23
CA ILE A 19 15.67 17.31 2.99
C ILE A 19 17.18 17.24 3.14
N MET A 20 17.66 16.97 4.35
CA MET A 20 19.00 16.48 4.58
C MET A 20 18.95 14.96 4.75
N TYR A 21 19.60 14.24 3.84
CA TYR A 21 19.79 12.80 3.94
C TYR A 21 21.17 12.52 4.53
N LEU A 22 21.24 11.75 5.61
CA LEU A 22 22.46 11.52 6.38
C LEU A 22 22.83 10.03 6.38
N PRO A 23 23.46 9.50 5.35
CA PRO A 23 23.98 8.13 5.37
C PRO A 23 25.19 8.03 6.28
N VAL A 24 25.23 6.94 7.04
CA VAL A 24 26.37 6.59 7.89
C VAL A 24 26.93 5.25 7.41
N CYS A 25 28.23 5.23 7.10
CA CYS A 25 28.92 4.01 6.74
C CYS A 25 29.15 3.16 7.99
N LYS A 26 28.70 1.90 7.98
CA LYS A 26 28.82 1.01 9.13
C LYS A 26 30.26 0.50 9.40
N ASN A 27 31.16 0.65 8.42
CA ASN A 27 32.51 0.10 8.52
C ASN A 27 33.51 1.06 9.19
N ASP A 28 33.29 2.36 9.01
CA ASP A 28 34.24 3.40 9.42
C ASP A 28 33.55 4.63 10.05
N ASP A 29 32.23 4.54 10.28
CA ASP A 29 31.39 5.63 10.81
C ASP A 29 31.45 6.93 10.00
N ALA A 30 31.92 6.88 8.74
CA ALA A 30 31.92 8.03 7.85
C ALA A 30 30.49 8.51 7.61
N ILE A 31 30.29 9.81 7.66
CA ILE A 31 29.00 10.48 7.44
C ILE A 31 29.09 11.31 6.16
N ASP A 32 28.14 11.13 5.25
CA ASP A 32 28.10 11.84 3.98
C ASP A 32 26.73 12.55 3.80
N PRO A 33 26.58 13.79 4.30
CA PRO A 33 25.32 14.51 4.22
C PRO A 33 25.01 14.97 2.80
N GLU A 34 23.84 14.59 2.32
CA GLU A 34 23.30 15.03 1.03
C GLU A 34 22.07 15.93 1.26
N PHE A 35 21.96 17.04 0.55
CA PHE A 35 20.80 17.91 0.54
C PHE A 35 20.09 17.82 -0.80
N PHE A 36 18.76 17.69 -0.77
CA PHE A 36 17.96 17.77 -1.98
C PHE A 36 16.61 18.46 -1.72
N TRP A 37 16.15 19.18 -2.73
CA TRP A 37 14.85 19.81 -2.73
C TRP A 37 13.75 18.74 -2.89
N VAL A 38 12.65 18.95 -2.22
CA VAL A 38 11.46 18.09 -2.33
C VAL A 38 10.83 18.28 -3.71
N ASP A 39 10.63 17.19 -4.41
CA ASP A 39 9.85 17.15 -5.64
C ASP A 39 8.38 16.90 -5.27
N HIS A 40 7.62 17.98 -5.11
CA HIS A 40 6.22 17.93 -4.72
C HIS A 40 5.36 17.26 -5.79
N ASP A 41 5.66 17.45 -7.08
CA ASP A 41 4.93 16.85 -8.19
C ASP A 41 5.07 15.31 -8.16
N LEU A 42 6.29 14.82 -7.91
CA LEU A 42 6.56 13.40 -7.74
C LEU A 42 5.82 12.82 -6.53
N ALA A 43 5.75 13.57 -5.42
CA ALA A 43 5.03 13.14 -4.22
C ALA A 43 3.52 13.07 -4.46
N GLU A 44 2.95 14.04 -5.17
CA GLU A 44 1.53 14.04 -5.57
C GLU A 44 1.20 12.89 -6.51
N ASP A 45 2.10 12.59 -7.48
CA ASP A 45 1.94 11.43 -8.37
C ASP A 45 1.91 10.12 -7.57
N ASP A 46 2.78 9.97 -6.58
CA ASP A 46 2.79 8.78 -5.73
C ASP A 46 1.52 8.68 -4.86
N LEU A 47 0.99 9.80 -4.37
CA LEU A 47 -0.28 9.84 -3.64
C LEU A 47 -1.47 9.46 -4.54
N ARG A 48 -1.55 10.03 -5.75
CA ARG A 48 -2.61 9.67 -6.72
C ARG A 48 -2.57 8.20 -7.07
N LYS A 49 -1.37 7.64 -7.26
CA LYS A 49 -1.20 6.22 -7.52
C LYS A 49 -1.64 5.36 -6.33
N ALA A 50 -1.34 5.77 -5.11
CA ALA A 50 -1.79 5.07 -3.91
C ALA A 50 -3.33 5.10 -3.78
N ASP A 51 -3.94 6.25 -4.04
CA ASP A 51 -5.39 6.40 -4.05
C ASP A 51 -6.05 5.52 -5.13
N ASP A 52 -5.51 5.53 -6.36
CA ASP A 52 -5.98 4.65 -7.44
C ASP A 52 -5.93 3.17 -7.05
N VAL A 53 -4.86 2.71 -6.39
CA VAL A 53 -4.73 1.32 -5.94
C VAL A 53 -5.76 0.97 -4.85
N ILE A 54 -6.05 1.90 -3.95
CA ILE A 54 -7.00 1.69 -2.83
C ILE A 54 -8.45 1.68 -3.32
N THR A 55 -8.78 2.55 -4.28
CA THR A 55 -10.18 2.78 -4.72
C THR A 55 -10.63 1.90 -5.86
N ARG A 56 -9.71 1.32 -6.64
CA ARG A 56 -10.08 0.52 -7.81
C ARG A 56 -10.76 -0.79 -7.45
N GLN A 57 -11.68 -1.23 -8.31
CA GLN A 57 -12.47 -2.46 -8.15
C GLN A 57 -11.70 -3.73 -8.53
N SER A 58 -10.66 -3.60 -9.35
CA SER A 58 -9.83 -4.72 -9.82
C SER A 58 -8.37 -4.48 -9.53
N PRO A 59 -7.56 -5.53 -9.33
CA PRO A 59 -6.13 -5.38 -9.11
C PRO A 59 -5.46 -4.58 -10.24
N PRO A 60 -4.42 -3.78 -9.95
CA PRO A 60 -3.65 -3.10 -10.97
C PRO A 60 -2.94 -4.10 -11.89
N PRO A 61 -2.61 -3.73 -13.13
CA PRO A 61 -1.85 -4.61 -14.01
C PRO A 61 -0.51 -4.99 -13.37
N ARG A 62 -0.07 -6.21 -13.67
CA ARG A 62 1.21 -6.71 -13.16
C ARG A 62 2.36 -5.80 -13.57
N ALA A 63 3.25 -5.52 -12.62
CA ALA A 63 4.42 -4.66 -12.86
C ALA A 63 5.42 -5.26 -13.87
N PHE A 64 5.39 -6.57 -14.07
CA PHE A 64 6.26 -7.29 -15.00
C PHE A 64 5.46 -8.29 -15.82
N ARG A 65 5.98 -8.61 -17.02
CA ARG A 65 5.31 -9.51 -17.97
C ARG A 65 5.57 -11.00 -17.68
N ARG A 66 6.55 -11.33 -16.83
CA ARG A 66 6.98 -12.71 -16.56
C ARG A 66 7.18 -12.95 -15.07
N GLU A 67 6.72 -14.08 -14.57
CA GLU A 67 6.96 -14.53 -13.20
C GLU A 67 8.46 -14.68 -12.88
N THR A 68 9.26 -15.05 -13.88
CA THR A 68 10.71 -15.23 -13.75
C THR A 68 11.52 -13.94 -13.66
N HIS A 69 10.88 -12.76 -13.70
CA HIS A 69 11.59 -11.51 -13.51
C HIS A 69 12.23 -11.46 -12.12
N PHE A 70 13.50 -11.05 -12.02
CA PHE A 70 14.28 -11.14 -10.77
C PHE A 70 13.58 -10.51 -9.56
N LYS A 71 12.84 -9.39 -9.73
CA LYS A 71 12.06 -8.78 -8.65
C LYS A 71 10.86 -9.62 -8.21
N CYS A 72 10.31 -10.48 -9.09
CA CYS A 72 9.22 -11.39 -8.74
C CYS A 72 9.72 -12.59 -7.93
N THR A 73 10.95 -13.04 -8.13
CA THR A 73 11.52 -14.17 -7.37
C THR A 73 11.69 -13.87 -5.88
N TRP A 74 11.82 -12.59 -5.52
CA TRP A 74 11.93 -12.10 -4.14
C TRP A 74 10.65 -11.49 -3.59
N CYS A 75 9.57 -11.50 -4.39
CA CYS A 75 8.29 -10.90 -4.02
C CYS A 75 7.44 -11.86 -3.19
N THR A 76 7.10 -11.48 -1.97
CA THR A 76 6.22 -12.27 -1.10
C THR A 76 4.80 -12.44 -1.65
N HIS A 77 4.38 -11.57 -2.58
CA HIS A 77 3.07 -11.62 -3.24
C HIS A 77 3.08 -12.35 -4.60
N SER A 78 4.19 -12.98 -4.97
CA SER A 78 4.33 -13.66 -6.28
C SER A 78 3.25 -14.73 -6.48
N ALA A 79 2.95 -15.53 -5.46
CA ALA A 79 1.93 -16.56 -5.53
C ALA A 79 0.52 -16.00 -5.79
N THR A 80 0.14 -14.91 -5.15
CA THR A 80 -1.14 -14.22 -5.39
C THR A 80 -1.17 -13.61 -6.79
N CYS A 81 -0.07 -12.95 -7.18
CA CYS A 81 0.01 -12.24 -8.45
C CYS A 81 0.00 -13.17 -9.68
N TRP A 82 0.66 -14.34 -9.61
CA TRP A 82 0.87 -15.21 -10.76
C TRP A 82 0.05 -16.51 -10.73
N LYS A 83 -0.28 -17.01 -9.54
CA LYS A 83 -0.92 -18.33 -9.35
C LYS A 83 -2.34 -18.21 -8.78
N GLY A 84 -2.83 -16.97 -8.57
CA GLY A 84 -4.16 -16.74 -8.00
C GLY A 84 -4.30 -17.29 -6.57
N ALA A 85 -3.20 -17.36 -5.81
CA ALA A 85 -3.29 -17.76 -4.41
C ALA A 85 -4.14 -16.72 -3.66
N GLY A 86 -5.11 -17.21 -2.90
CA GLY A 86 -6.01 -16.38 -2.11
C GLY A 86 -5.30 -15.63 -0.97
N ALA A 87 -6.03 -14.78 -0.30
CA ALA A 87 -5.54 -14.07 0.87
C ALA A 87 -5.16 -15.03 1.99
N THR A 88 -4.01 -14.81 2.62
CA THR A 88 -3.52 -15.63 3.75
C THR A 88 -4.30 -15.37 5.04
N GLU A 89 -4.85 -14.16 5.20
CA GLU A 89 -5.59 -13.75 6.38
C GLU A 89 -7.06 -13.50 6.04
N LYS A 90 -7.97 -14.11 6.81
CA LYS A 90 -9.42 -13.93 6.69
C LYS A 90 -9.89 -12.75 7.54
N ASN A 91 -9.72 -11.55 7.06
CA ASN A 91 -10.16 -10.33 7.74
C ASN A 91 -10.83 -9.35 6.76
N CYS A 92 -11.33 -8.20 7.23
CA CYS A 92 -12.02 -7.26 6.35
C CYS A 92 -11.10 -6.66 5.28
N ARG A 93 -9.78 -6.57 5.51
CA ARG A 93 -8.83 -6.04 4.52
C ARG A 93 -8.63 -6.95 3.31
N SER A 94 -8.93 -8.24 3.48
CA SER A 94 -8.87 -9.25 2.43
C SER A 94 -10.23 -9.73 1.95
N CYS A 95 -11.30 -9.05 2.37
CA CYS A 95 -12.68 -9.39 2.04
C CYS A 95 -13.18 -8.60 0.83
N LYS A 96 -13.82 -9.27 -0.14
CA LYS A 96 -14.37 -8.62 -1.33
C LYS A 96 -15.52 -7.65 -1.06
N PHE A 97 -16.18 -7.76 0.10
CA PHE A 97 -17.29 -6.89 0.50
C PHE A 97 -16.86 -5.67 1.30
N ALA A 98 -15.61 -5.62 1.74
CA ALA A 98 -15.12 -4.51 2.55
C ALA A 98 -14.38 -3.49 1.70
N ARG A 99 -14.65 -2.21 1.93
CA ARG A 99 -14.05 -1.09 1.21
C ARG A 99 -13.48 -0.07 2.20
N PRO A 100 -12.28 0.47 1.95
CA PRO A 100 -11.80 1.63 2.68
C PRO A 100 -12.67 2.84 2.33
N GLY A 101 -13.00 3.64 3.33
CA GLY A 101 -13.72 4.90 3.22
C GLY A 101 -12.88 6.09 3.67
N PRO A 102 -13.42 7.32 3.60
CA PRO A 102 -12.74 8.51 4.09
C PRO A 102 -12.47 8.40 5.59
N ASP A 103 -11.56 9.24 6.09
CA ASP A 103 -11.26 9.39 7.53
C ASP A 103 -10.87 8.08 8.24
N LYS A 104 -10.18 7.18 7.53
CA LYS A 104 -9.75 5.87 8.04
C LYS A 104 -10.92 4.97 8.46
N THR A 105 -12.09 5.17 7.87
CA THR A 105 -13.26 4.30 8.05
C THR A 105 -13.20 3.10 7.08
N TRP A 106 -13.99 2.10 7.36
CA TRP A 106 -14.22 0.96 6.47
C TRP A 106 -15.70 0.66 6.40
N THR A 107 -16.18 0.28 5.23
CA THR A 107 -17.58 -0.09 4.98
C THR A 107 -17.68 -1.52 4.48
N CYS A 108 -18.84 -2.15 4.69
CA CYS A 108 -19.13 -3.51 4.23
C CYS A 108 -20.40 -3.52 3.38
N ASP A 109 -20.32 -4.05 2.16
CA ASP A 109 -21.48 -4.15 1.25
C ASP A 109 -22.57 -5.11 1.78
N LYS A 110 -22.21 -6.02 2.71
CA LYS A 110 -23.15 -6.89 3.46
C LYS A 110 -23.52 -6.33 4.83
N GLY A 111 -23.20 -5.07 5.10
CA GLY A 111 -23.66 -4.38 6.33
C GLY A 111 -25.18 -4.21 6.35
N GLN A 112 -25.73 -3.88 7.51
CA GLN A 112 -27.14 -3.58 7.62
C GLN A 112 -27.49 -2.28 6.91
N GLU A 113 -28.68 -2.21 6.29
CA GLU A 113 -29.18 -0.98 5.68
C GLU A 113 -29.12 0.19 6.68
N GLY A 114 -28.46 1.28 6.28
CA GLY A 114 -28.27 2.47 7.11
C GLY A 114 -27.04 2.45 8.03
N ASN A 115 -26.37 1.30 8.21
CA ASN A 115 -25.12 1.22 8.98
C ASN A 115 -24.17 0.14 8.41
N ASN A 116 -23.46 0.51 7.36
CA ASN A 116 -22.47 -0.34 6.71
C ASN A 116 -21.02 -0.09 7.20
N THR A 117 -20.83 0.80 8.17
CA THR A 117 -19.50 1.08 8.73
C THR A 117 -19.01 -0.07 9.59
N ILE A 118 -17.79 -0.55 9.31
CA ILE A 118 -17.16 -1.63 10.07
C ILE A 118 -16.46 -1.02 11.30
N PRO A 119 -16.82 -1.42 12.54
CA PRO A 119 -16.07 -0.99 13.71
C PRO A 119 -14.61 -1.43 13.63
N LYS A 120 -13.68 -0.58 14.10
CA LYS A 120 -12.23 -0.79 13.95
C LYS A 120 -11.73 -2.12 14.52
N GLU A 121 -12.33 -2.57 15.61
CA GLU A 121 -12.00 -3.83 16.28
C GLU A 121 -12.40 -5.08 15.48
N PHE A 122 -13.32 -4.97 14.51
CA PHE A 122 -13.72 -6.06 13.63
C PHE A 122 -12.89 -6.14 12.36
N ILE A 123 -12.25 -5.05 11.94
CA ILE A 123 -11.43 -5.03 10.71
C ILE A 123 -10.38 -6.15 10.69
N PRO A 124 -9.57 -6.36 11.74
CA PRO A 124 -8.58 -7.43 11.76
C PRO A 124 -9.14 -8.83 12.01
N LYS A 125 -10.39 -8.95 12.52
CA LYS A 125 -10.98 -10.25 12.88
C LYS A 125 -11.73 -10.90 11.73
N GLY A 126 -12.34 -10.10 10.85
CA GLY A 126 -13.26 -10.57 9.84
C GLY A 126 -14.57 -11.13 10.43
N CYS A 127 -15.38 -11.79 9.61
CA CYS A 127 -16.67 -12.38 10.00
C CYS A 127 -16.96 -13.67 9.21
N ALA A 128 -18.04 -14.36 9.54
CA ALA A 128 -18.47 -15.58 8.87
C ALA A 128 -18.87 -15.39 7.39
N ALA A 129 -19.25 -14.16 7.01
CA ALA A 129 -19.58 -13.81 5.62
C ALA A 129 -18.35 -13.40 4.78
N TRP A 130 -17.14 -13.61 5.29
CA TRP A 130 -15.91 -13.29 4.59
C TRP A 130 -15.78 -14.11 3.29
N GLU A 131 -15.47 -13.41 2.21
CA GLU A 131 -15.09 -14.01 0.94
C GLU A 131 -13.81 -13.34 0.43
N ASP A 132 -12.94 -14.15 -0.16
CA ASP A 132 -11.63 -13.71 -0.64
C ASP A 132 -11.76 -12.63 -1.72
N ILE A 133 -11.06 -11.51 -1.57
CA ILE A 133 -11.04 -10.41 -2.54
C ILE A 133 -10.44 -10.83 -3.90
N THR A 134 -9.64 -11.88 -3.93
CA THR A 134 -8.98 -12.39 -5.16
C THR A 134 -9.83 -13.38 -5.94
N ARG A 135 -10.96 -13.81 -5.40
CA ARG A 135 -11.90 -14.73 -6.06
C ARG A 135 -13.00 -13.93 -6.75
N GLU A 136 -12.93 -13.86 -8.06
CA GLU A 136 -14.04 -13.55 -8.95
C GLU A 136 -14.86 -14.81 -9.23
#